data_f1383d646da6081c52bff92f83a64ec8
#
_entry.id   f1383d646da6081c52bff92f83a64ec8
#
_cell.length_a   1.000
_cell.length_b   1.000
_cell.length_c   1.000
_cell.angle_alpha   90.00
_cell.angle_beta   90.00
_cell.angle_gamma   90.00
#
_symmetry.space_group_name_H-M   'P 1'
#
loop_
_entity.id
_entity.type
_entity.pdbx_description
1 polymer ?
#
loop_
_entity_poly.entity_id
_entity_poly.type
_entity_poly.pdbx_seq_one_letter_code
_entity_poly.pdbx_strand_id
1 'polypeptide(L)'
;MSDKLINLVEEKCKKAEVSKFEIGDTVDVHCRILEGEKERIQIFNGVVIARSGSGTREMFIVRRIVAGEGVERKFALHSPRIAKVETIRSAVVRRAKLYFLRDRVGKAVRLKGRPVKRVVDETTVVKKTRRGSKNKRKTVAAEE
;
A
#
# COMPACT_ATOMS: atom_id res chain seq x y z
N MET A 1 34.98 -3.38 17.94
CA MET A 1 35.25 -4.22 16.73
C MET A 1 34.02 -5.05 16.29
N SER A 2 33.18 -5.52 17.20
CA SER A 2 31.98 -6.32 16.90
C SER A 2 30.98 -5.63 15.98
N ASP A 3 30.74 -4.33 16.15
CA ASP A 3 29.73 -3.59 15.39
C ASP A 3 30.03 -3.52 13.87
N LYS A 4 31.32 -3.43 13.50
CA LYS A 4 31.72 -3.46 12.09
C LYS A 4 31.44 -4.79 11.42
N LEU A 5 31.66 -5.89 12.13
CA LEU A 5 31.38 -7.24 11.64
C LEU A 5 29.89 -7.48 11.52
N ILE A 6 29.10 -7.01 12.49
CA ILE A 6 27.64 -7.08 12.47
C ILE A 6 27.10 -6.31 11.25
N ASN A 7 27.57 -5.09 11.04
CA ASN A 7 27.14 -4.27 9.89
C ASN A 7 27.45 -4.93 8.54
N LEU A 8 28.62 -5.56 8.39
CA LEU A 8 28.98 -6.30 7.17
C LEU A 8 28.03 -7.49 6.91
N VAL A 9 27.63 -8.22 7.94
CA VAL A 9 26.68 -9.31 7.82
C VAL A 9 25.28 -8.76 7.51
N GLU A 10 24.87 -7.70 8.17
CA GLU A 10 23.58 -7.05 7.93
C GLU A 10 23.45 -6.53 6.50
N GLU A 11 24.50 -5.94 5.93
CA GLU A 11 24.50 -5.45 4.56
C GLU A 11 24.26 -6.55 3.54
N LYS A 12 24.84 -7.72 3.74
CA LYS A 12 24.62 -8.89 2.89
C LYS A 12 23.19 -9.44 2.96
N CYS A 13 22.53 -9.26 4.12
CA CYS A 13 21.16 -9.74 4.35
C CYS A 13 20.07 -8.75 3.93
N LYS A 14 20.43 -7.48 3.66
CA LYS A 14 19.47 -6.47 3.21
C LYS A 14 19.02 -6.75 1.79
N LYS A 15 17.74 -6.60 1.54
CA LYS A 15 17.21 -6.57 0.17
C LYS A 15 17.68 -5.30 -0.54
N ALA A 16 18.13 -5.43 -1.78
CA ALA A 16 18.55 -4.30 -2.60
C ALA A 16 17.37 -3.35 -2.90
N GLU A 17 16.21 -3.94 -3.18
CA GLU A 17 14.99 -3.18 -3.48
C GLU A 17 13.96 -3.34 -2.37
N VAL A 18 13.62 -2.25 -1.73
CA VAL A 18 12.56 -2.17 -0.72
C VAL A 18 11.53 -1.16 -1.20
N SER A 19 10.28 -1.62 -1.28
CA SER A 19 9.15 -0.75 -1.64
C SER A 19 9.03 0.40 -0.63
N LYS A 20 8.84 1.62 -1.14
CA LYS A 20 8.65 2.82 -0.32
C LYS A 20 7.19 2.89 0.11
N PHE A 21 6.94 2.83 1.41
CA PHE A 21 5.63 3.05 2.01
C PHE A 21 5.80 3.77 3.35
N GLU A 22 4.76 4.46 3.76
CA GLU A 22 4.72 5.24 4.99
C GLU A 22 3.71 4.65 6.00
N ILE A 23 3.79 5.12 7.24
CA ILE A 23 2.81 4.75 8.27
C ILE A 23 1.46 5.39 7.91
N GLY A 24 0.40 4.59 8.00
CA GLY A 24 -0.95 4.97 7.57
C GLY A 24 -1.31 4.53 6.16
N ASP A 25 -0.34 4.13 5.35
CA ASP A 25 -0.61 3.63 4.00
C ASP A 25 -1.35 2.29 4.05
N THR A 26 -2.26 2.12 3.10
CA THR A 26 -2.88 0.81 2.84
C THR A 26 -1.98 0.07 1.87
N VAL A 27 -1.50 -1.09 2.29
CA VAL A 27 -0.53 -1.89 1.53
C VAL A 27 -1.03 -3.31 1.29
N ASP A 28 -0.58 -3.89 0.19
CA ASP A 28 -0.67 -5.31 -0.11
C ASP A 28 0.69 -5.96 0.11
N VAL A 29 0.79 -6.81 1.12
CA VAL A 29 2.00 -7.57 1.43
C VAL A 29 1.89 -8.94 0.79
N HIS A 30 2.71 -9.21 -0.20
CA HIS A 30 2.79 -10.49 -0.89
C HIS A 30 3.71 -11.44 -0.11
N CYS A 31 3.11 -12.37 0.62
CA CYS A 31 3.82 -13.35 1.44
C CYS A 31 3.97 -14.66 0.71
N ARG A 32 5.20 -15.19 0.64
CA ARG A 32 5.47 -16.54 0.16
C ARG A 32 5.16 -17.54 1.26
N ILE A 33 4.32 -18.50 0.96
CA ILE A 33 3.97 -19.62 1.83
C ILE A 33 4.44 -20.90 1.16
N LEU A 34 5.21 -21.71 1.90
CA LEU A 34 5.63 -23.03 1.49
C LEU A 34 4.62 -24.05 2.08
N GLU A 35 3.97 -24.79 1.22
CA GLU A 35 3.04 -25.86 1.58
C GLU A 35 3.57 -27.19 1.01
N GLY A 36 4.36 -27.91 1.80
CA GLY A 36 5.11 -29.06 1.32
C GLY A 36 6.14 -28.65 0.27
N GLU A 37 6.01 -29.22 -0.94
CA GLU A 37 6.87 -28.91 -2.08
C GLU A 37 6.39 -27.71 -2.94
N LYS A 38 5.19 -27.19 -2.65
CA LYS A 38 4.59 -26.11 -3.43
C LYS A 38 4.79 -24.77 -2.74
N GLU A 39 5.15 -23.75 -3.53
CA GLU A 39 5.23 -22.37 -3.09
C GLU A 39 4.05 -21.57 -3.67
N ARG A 40 3.35 -20.83 -2.81
CA ARG A 40 2.30 -19.92 -3.24
C ARG A 40 2.44 -18.53 -2.62
N ILE A 41 1.92 -17.52 -3.30
CA ILE A 41 1.88 -16.15 -2.80
C ILE A 41 0.52 -15.89 -2.20
N GLN A 42 0.50 -15.48 -0.93
CA GLN A 42 -0.69 -14.99 -0.25
C GLN A 42 -0.58 -13.49 -0.03
N ILE A 43 -1.62 -12.76 -0.44
CA ILE A 43 -1.69 -11.31 -0.26
C ILE A 43 -2.34 -10.99 1.09
N PHE A 44 -1.66 -10.18 1.89
CA PHE A 44 -2.20 -9.62 3.12
C PHE A 44 -2.42 -8.13 2.92
N ASN A 45 -3.68 -7.73 2.68
CA ASN A 45 -4.09 -6.34 2.56
C ASN A 45 -4.35 -5.74 3.94
N GLY A 46 -3.91 -4.49 4.17
CA GLY A 46 -4.20 -3.78 5.41
C GLY A 46 -3.50 -2.43 5.50
N VAL A 47 -3.69 -1.77 6.64
CA VAL A 47 -3.09 -0.47 6.95
C VAL A 47 -1.85 -0.64 7.79
N VAL A 48 -0.76 0.04 7.44
CA VAL A 48 0.47 0.07 8.22
C VAL A 48 0.25 0.93 9.46
N ILE A 49 0.26 0.30 10.65
CA ILE A 49 0.01 1.01 11.91
C ILE A 49 1.27 1.43 12.65
N ALA A 50 2.37 0.71 12.44
CA ALA A 50 3.63 1.03 13.08
C ALA A 50 4.81 0.52 12.25
N ARG A 51 5.94 1.18 12.40
CA ARG A 51 7.24 0.77 11.87
C ARG A 51 8.26 0.92 13.01
N SER A 52 9.14 -0.05 13.18
CA SER A 52 10.13 -0.09 14.28
C SER A 52 11.37 -0.86 13.88
N GLY A 53 12.48 -0.57 14.59
CA GLY A 53 13.78 -1.14 14.29
C GLY A 53 14.55 -0.38 13.23
N SER A 54 15.77 -0.83 12.96
CA SER A 54 16.66 -0.30 11.95
C SER A 54 17.46 -1.42 11.30
N GLY A 55 17.96 -1.19 10.09
CA GLY A 55 18.73 -2.19 9.36
C GLY A 55 17.94 -3.46 9.07
N THR A 56 18.54 -4.62 9.23
CA THR A 56 17.88 -5.92 9.01
C THR A 56 16.78 -6.23 10.01
N ARG A 57 16.82 -5.60 11.21
CA ARG A 57 15.82 -5.75 12.26
C ARG A 57 14.59 -4.86 12.07
N GLU A 58 14.50 -4.15 10.95
CA GLU A 58 13.36 -3.30 10.67
C GLU A 58 12.10 -4.12 10.43
N MET A 59 11.04 -3.79 11.19
CA MET A 59 9.74 -4.45 11.13
C MET A 59 8.62 -3.44 10.99
N PHE A 60 7.55 -3.84 10.31
CA PHE A 60 6.32 -3.07 10.24
C PHE A 60 5.11 -3.93 10.61
N ILE A 61 4.07 -3.28 11.12
CA ILE A 61 2.84 -3.94 11.56
C ILE A 61 1.73 -3.50 10.63
N VAL A 62 1.03 -4.48 10.06
CA VAL A 62 -0.14 -4.25 9.21
C VAL A 62 -1.38 -4.75 9.92
N ARG A 63 -2.41 -3.90 9.99
CA ARG A 63 -3.71 -4.20 10.57
C ARG A 63 -4.78 -4.24 9.49
N ARG A 64 -5.62 -5.26 9.55
CA ARG A 64 -6.85 -5.34 8.76
C ARG A 64 -8.01 -5.77 9.64
N ILE A 65 -9.22 -5.51 9.20
CA ILE A 65 -10.44 -5.99 9.85
C ILE A 65 -11.01 -7.12 9.00
N VAL A 66 -11.27 -8.26 9.62
CA VAL A 66 -11.86 -9.45 9.00
C VAL A 66 -13.06 -9.86 9.83
N ALA A 67 -14.24 -9.90 9.23
CA ALA A 67 -15.49 -10.28 9.92
C ALA A 67 -15.76 -9.49 11.24
N GLY A 68 -15.36 -8.21 11.30
CA GLY A 68 -15.46 -7.37 12.48
C GLY A 68 -14.27 -7.42 13.43
N GLU A 69 -13.41 -8.43 13.31
CA GLU A 69 -12.23 -8.61 14.16
C GLU A 69 -10.99 -7.95 13.55
N GLY A 70 -10.19 -7.33 14.43
CA GLY A 70 -8.95 -6.66 14.04
C GLY A 70 -7.76 -7.62 14.04
N VAL A 71 -7.25 -7.99 12.88
CA VAL A 71 -6.08 -8.86 12.73
C VAL A 71 -4.84 -8.03 12.46
N GLU A 72 -3.78 -8.23 13.26
CA GLU A 72 -2.48 -7.58 13.10
C GLU A 72 -1.40 -8.61 12.80
N ARG A 73 -0.57 -8.32 11.81
CA ARG A 73 0.63 -9.12 11.51
C ARG A 73 1.87 -8.24 11.50
N LYS A 74 2.93 -8.74 12.13
CA LYS A 74 4.26 -8.13 12.10
C LYS A 74 5.06 -8.75 10.95
N PHE A 75 5.68 -7.91 10.16
CA PHE A 75 6.50 -8.32 9.03
C PHE A 75 7.90 -7.72 9.17
N ALA A 76 8.93 -8.55 9.04
CA ALA A 76 10.30 -8.07 8.92
C ALA A 76 10.53 -7.60 7.48
N LEU A 77 10.98 -6.36 7.31
CA LEU A 77 11.09 -5.69 5.99
C LEU A 77 11.97 -6.47 5.01
N HIS A 78 13.09 -6.98 5.50
CA HIS A 78 14.09 -7.71 4.70
C HIS A 78 13.87 -9.23 4.67
N SER A 79 12.73 -9.74 5.19
CA SER A 79 12.43 -11.17 5.20
C SER A 79 12.32 -11.74 3.78
N PRO A 80 12.95 -12.89 3.48
CA PRO A 80 12.82 -13.58 2.20
C PRO A 80 11.39 -14.07 1.92
N ARG A 81 10.59 -14.25 2.97
CA ARG A 81 9.17 -14.63 2.86
C ARG A 81 8.29 -13.53 2.27
N ILE A 82 8.73 -12.28 2.26
CA ILE A 82 8.02 -11.17 1.62
C ILE A 82 8.54 -11.06 0.18
N ALA A 83 7.69 -11.34 -0.79
CA ALA A 83 8.04 -11.17 -2.19
C ALA A 83 8.10 -9.68 -2.57
N LYS A 84 7.01 -8.94 -2.29
CA LYS A 84 6.90 -7.50 -2.54
C LYS A 84 5.87 -6.87 -1.62
N VAL A 85 5.94 -5.54 -1.49
CA VAL A 85 4.93 -4.72 -0.80
C VAL A 85 4.45 -3.67 -1.80
N GLU A 86 3.16 -3.59 -2.03
CA GLU A 86 2.54 -2.61 -2.93
C GLU A 86 1.71 -1.62 -2.13
N THR A 87 1.88 -0.33 -2.38
CA THR A 87 1.06 0.71 -1.75
C THR A 87 -0.16 1.00 -2.62
N ILE A 88 -1.36 0.71 -2.09
CA ILE A 88 -2.63 0.95 -2.78
C ILE A 88 -3.11 2.37 -2.56
N ARG A 89 -3.03 2.82 -1.30
CA ARG A 89 -3.53 4.13 -0.89
C ARG A 89 -2.60 4.74 0.15
N SER A 90 -2.26 6.00 -0.04
CA SER A 90 -1.51 6.77 0.95
C SER A 90 -2.45 7.60 1.84
N ALA A 91 -2.11 7.70 3.12
CA ALA A 91 -2.84 8.50 4.08
C ALA A 91 -1.95 9.54 4.75
N VAL A 92 -2.59 10.61 5.22
CA VAL A 92 -1.92 11.65 6.02
C VAL A 92 -2.13 11.34 7.49
N VAL A 93 -1.05 11.08 8.20
CA VAL A 93 -1.07 10.79 9.63
C VAL A 93 -0.13 11.72 10.38
N ARG A 94 -0.48 12.04 11.64
CA ARG A 94 0.30 12.94 12.50
C ARG A 94 1.14 12.19 13.54
N ARG A 95 0.96 10.87 13.66
CA ARG A 95 1.61 10.03 14.67
C ARG A 95 2.42 8.93 13.98
N ALA A 96 3.54 8.60 14.57
CA ALA A 96 4.42 7.51 14.11
C ALA A 96 3.87 6.11 14.44
N LYS A 97 2.94 6.00 15.39
CA LYS A 97 2.31 4.73 15.78
C LYS A 97 0.80 4.95 15.92
N LEU A 98 0.01 4.17 15.19
CA LEU A 98 -1.44 4.33 15.06
C LEU A 98 -2.21 3.31 15.91
N TYR A 99 -1.78 3.08 17.13
CA TYR A 99 -2.40 2.08 18.02
C TYR A 99 -3.84 2.43 18.39
N PHE A 100 -4.22 3.69 18.33
CA PHE A 100 -5.61 4.12 18.54
C PHE A 100 -6.61 3.52 17.54
N LEU A 101 -6.14 2.97 16.42
CA LEU A 101 -6.99 2.26 15.45
C LEU A 101 -7.52 0.93 16.02
N ARG A 102 -6.95 0.43 17.10
CA ARG A 102 -7.41 -0.78 17.78
C ARG A 102 -8.78 -0.59 18.41
N ASP A 103 -9.01 0.59 18.97
CA ASP A 103 -10.22 0.95 19.71
C ASP A 103 -11.33 1.50 18.80
N ARG A 104 -11.00 1.77 17.52
CA ARG A 104 -11.93 2.34 16.57
C ARG A 104 -12.65 1.29 15.75
N VAL A 105 -13.96 1.49 15.56
CA VAL A 105 -14.83 0.59 14.79
C VAL A 105 -15.56 1.36 13.68
N GLY A 106 -15.87 0.68 12.59
CA GLY A 106 -16.67 1.21 11.50
C GLY A 106 -16.00 2.35 10.73
N LYS A 107 -16.71 3.45 10.52
CA LYS A 107 -16.21 4.59 9.73
C LYS A 107 -15.00 5.31 10.35
N ALA A 108 -14.84 5.24 11.67
CA ALA A 108 -13.75 5.90 12.41
C ALA A 108 -12.36 5.26 12.15
N VAL A 109 -12.32 4.08 11.59
CA VAL A 109 -11.06 3.39 11.19
C VAL A 109 -10.46 4.02 9.93
N ARG A 110 -11.26 4.69 9.12
CA ARG A 110 -10.78 5.27 7.85
C ARG A 110 -9.87 6.45 8.10
N LEU A 111 -8.64 6.35 7.59
CA LEU A 111 -7.67 7.43 7.60
C LEU A 111 -7.95 8.42 6.46
N LYS A 112 -7.58 9.69 6.68
CA LYS A 112 -7.68 10.73 5.65
C LYS A 112 -6.66 10.45 4.55
N GLY A 113 -7.14 10.17 3.34
CA GLY A 113 -6.27 9.91 2.19
C GLY A 113 -5.43 11.13 1.82
N ARG A 114 -4.18 10.87 1.41
CA ARG A 114 -3.34 11.86 0.74
C ARG A 114 -3.77 11.91 -0.73
N PRO A 115 -4.01 13.10 -1.32
CA PRO A 115 -4.22 13.18 -2.75
C PRO A 115 -2.95 12.67 -3.44
N VAL A 116 -3.07 11.54 -4.13
CA VAL A 116 -1.97 11.02 -4.94
C VAL A 116 -1.79 12.00 -6.08
N LYS A 117 -0.68 12.72 -6.12
CA LYS A 117 -0.22 13.35 -7.36
C LYS A 117 0.07 12.19 -8.30
N ARG A 118 -0.83 11.93 -9.24
CA ARG A 118 -0.53 11.01 -10.34
C ARG A 118 0.70 11.58 -11.03
N VAL A 119 1.83 10.92 -10.89
CA VAL A 119 2.94 11.11 -11.80
C VAL A 119 2.40 10.58 -13.13
N VAL A 120 1.96 11.49 -13.98
CA VAL A 120 1.60 11.16 -15.36
C VAL A 120 2.94 10.92 -16.02
N ASP A 121 3.30 9.66 -16.18
CA ASP A 121 4.41 9.30 -17.05
C ASP A 121 4.07 9.88 -18.43
N GLU A 122 4.90 10.79 -18.91
CA GLU A 122 4.69 11.57 -20.14
C GLU A 122 4.59 10.72 -21.43
N THR A 123 4.71 9.41 -21.31
CA THR A 123 4.71 8.49 -22.47
C THR A 123 3.33 8.04 -22.92
N THR A 124 2.23 8.42 -22.24
CA THR A 124 0.89 8.01 -22.67
C THR A 124 -0.06 9.20 -22.80
N VAL A 125 0.32 10.20 -23.61
CA VAL A 125 -0.63 11.21 -24.08
C VAL A 125 -1.47 10.62 -25.21
N VAL A 126 -2.43 9.77 -24.87
CA VAL A 126 -3.54 9.47 -25.78
C VAL A 126 -4.44 10.71 -25.79
N LYS A 127 -4.35 11.48 -26.87
CA LYS A 127 -5.25 12.60 -27.14
C LYS A 127 -6.69 12.11 -27.14
N LYS A 128 -7.43 12.39 -26.06
CA LYS A 128 -8.88 12.27 -26.02
C LYS A 128 -9.45 13.33 -26.94
N THR A 129 -9.73 12.98 -28.17
CA THR A 129 -10.51 13.80 -29.09
C THR A 129 -11.90 14.02 -28.49
N ARG A 130 -12.18 15.28 -28.19
CA ARG A 130 -13.51 15.72 -27.77
C ARG A 130 -14.50 15.45 -28.91
N ARG A 131 -15.33 14.40 -28.78
CA ARG A 131 -16.49 14.22 -29.61
C ARG A 131 -17.46 15.35 -29.31
N GLY A 132 -17.60 16.27 -30.27
CA GLY A 132 -18.54 17.37 -30.21
C GLY A 132 -19.97 16.83 -30.19
N SER A 133 -20.71 17.20 -29.15
CA SER A 133 -22.14 17.01 -29.08
C SER A 133 -22.81 17.94 -30.12
N LYS A 134 -23.22 17.41 -31.25
CA LYS A 134 -24.13 18.08 -32.18
C LYS A 134 -25.55 17.98 -31.62
N ASN A 135 -25.96 19.00 -30.93
CA ASN A 135 -27.35 19.23 -30.54
C ASN A 135 -28.16 19.63 -31.78
N LYS A 136 -28.88 18.70 -32.38
CA LYS A 136 -29.78 18.92 -33.54
C LYS A 136 -31.14 19.33 -33.01
N ARG A 137 -31.35 20.64 -32.89
CA ARG A 137 -32.74 21.18 -32.71
C ARG A 137 -33.56 20.83 -33.95
N LYS A 138 -34.58 20.03 -33.78
CA LYS A 138 -35.67 19.88 -34.74
C LYS A 138 -36.64 21.04 -34.54
N THR A 139 -36.67 21.94 -35.47
CA THR A 139 -37.75 22.88 -35.69
C THR A 139 -38.91 22.09 -36.34
N VAL A 140 -40.04 22.10 -35.66
CA VAL A 140 -41.33 21.66 -36.23
C VAL A 140 -41.89 22.88 -36.95
N ALA A 141 -41.97 22.81 -38.26
CA ALA A 141 -42.81 23.73 -39.06
C ALA A 141 -44.18 23.13 -39.15
N ALA A 142 -45.17 23.94 -38.78
CA ALA A 142 -46.58 23.74 -39.08
C ALA A 142 -46.84 24.24 -40.48
N GLU A 143 -47.63 23.49 -41.28
CA GLU A 143 -48.44 23.98 -42.38
C GLU A 143 -49.48 22.92 -42.71
N GLU A 144 -50.73 23.41 -42.61
CA GLU A 144 -51.98 23.17 -43.38
C GLU A 144 -52.49 21.73 -43.54
#